data_ed0160465d7125737f6b6cdc9c3bad03
#
_entry.id   ed0160465d7125737f6b6cdc9c3bad03
#
_cell.length_a   1.000
_cell.length_b   1.000
_cell.length_c   1.000
_cell.angle_alpha   90.00
_cell.angle_beta   90.00
_cell.angle_gamma   90.00
#
_symmetry.space_group_name_H-M   'P 1'
#
loop_
_entity.id
_entity.type
_entity.pdbx_description
1 polymer ?
#
loop_
_entity_poly.entity_id
_entity_poly.type
_entity_poly.pdbx_seq_one_letter_code
_entity_poly.pdbx_strand_id
1 'polypeptide(L)'
;MYKVFVNRLSIVLTSDKKYLDHSRAFLLSSITIKEIVKKLKLNDKIFLYHPNKKKLLKEFKKKLKTIVAAGGIVKNDENQILFIFRKGKWDLPKGKIEKNEKIDDGALREVIEETGVKKIKIDRFFDTTYHIIKTQKQYFLKETHWYKMKSNYKGKLKPQKSEGIRSVRWKKIKEAKEIKKKTFRNISIILSTYLKEF
;
A
#
# COMPACT_ATOMS: atom_id res chain seq x y z
N MET A 1 6.79 -13.24 -7.52
CA MET A 1 6.68 -11.96 -8.27
C MET A 1 6.16 -10.88 -7.33
N TYR A 2 6.77 -9.69 -7.31
CA TYR A 2 6.30 -8.56 -6.50
C TYR A 2 6.00 -7.38 -7.41
N LYS A 3 5.03 -6.52 -7.01
CA LYS A 3 4.73 -5.26 -7.69
C LYS A 3 5.11 -4.10 -6.79
N VAL A 4 5.91 -3.18 -7.32
CA VAL A 4 6.30 -1.94 -6.65
C VAL A 4 5.79 -0.77 -7.48
N PHE A 5 5.17 0.21 -6.84
CA PHE A 5 4.54 1.35 -7.52
C PHE A 5 5.37 2.62 -7.40
N VAL A 6 5.33 3.42 -8.45
CA VAL A 6 5.82 4.80 -8.47
C VAL A 6 4.69 5.65 -9.05
N ASN A 7 3.90 6.30 -8.20
CA ASN A 7 2.65 6.95 -8.59
C ASN A 7 1.68 5.96 -9.29
N ARG A 8 1.41 6.14 -10.60
CA ARG A 8 0.58 5.24 -11.42
C ARG A 8 1.38 4.16 -12.13
N LEU A 9 2.70 4.30 -12.17
CA LEU A 9 3.63 3.43 -12.87
C LEU A 9 3.98 2.21 -12.01
N SER A 10 4.43 1.11 -12.63
CA SER A 10 4.71 -0.12 -11.91
C SER A 10 6.04 -0.76 -12.29
N ILE A 11 6.72 -1.28 -11.27
CA ILE A 11 7.88 -2.16 -11.39
C ILE A 11 7.41 -3.57 -11.04
N VAL A 12 7.71 -4.52 -11.89
CA VAL A 12 7.48 -5.93 -11.63
C VAL A 12 8.82 -6.59 -11.31
N LEU A 13 8.98 -7.04 -10.06
CA LEU A 13 10.14 -7.84 -9.68
C LEU A 13 9.84 -9.30 -10.02
N THR A 14 10.70 -9.95 -10.81
CA THR A 14 10.48 -11.30 -11.30
C THR A 14 11.75 -12.14 -11.33
N SER A 15 11.60 -13.45 -11.17
CA SER A 15 12.63 -14.46 -11.44
C SER A 15 12.25 -15.38 -12.61
N ASP A 16 11.20 -15.05 -13.33
CA ASP A 16 10.75 -15.80 -14.49
C ASP A 16 11.51 -15.30 -15.74
N LYS A 17 12.29 -16.21 -16.35
CA LYS A 17 13.17 -15.93 -17.49
C LYS A 17 12.42 -15.42 -18.72
N LYS A 18 11.13 -15.76 -18.88
CA LYS A 18 10.31 -15.28 -20.03
C LYS A 18 10.23 -13.75 -20.14
N TYR A 19 10.54 -13.02 -19.07
CA TYR A 19 10.58 -11.56 -19.09
C TYR A 19 11.93 -10.97 -19.51
N LEU A 20 13.01 -11.79 -19.61
CA LEU A 20 14.35 -11.28 -19.97
C LEU A 20 14.39 -10.70 -21.39
N ASP A 21 13.70 -11.31 -22.34
CA ASP A 21 13.69 -10.87 -23.75
C ASP A 21 12.76 -9.66 -23.97
N HIS A 22 12.10 -9.19 -22.92
CA HIS A 22 11.22 -8.04 -23.02
C HIS A 22 12.05 -6.75 -23.03
N SER A 23 11.85 -5.86 -24.01
CA SER A 23 12.58 -4.59 -24.19
C SER A 23 12.57 -3.66 -22.96
N ARG A 24 11.68 -3.91 -21.98
CA ARG A 24 11.54 -3.17 -20.70
C ARG A 24 12.03 -3.99 -19.52
N ALA A 25 12.82 -5.05 -19.74
CA ALA A 25 13.42 -5.85 -18.70
C ALA A 25 14.86 -5.40 -18.43
N PHE A 26 15.23 -5.40 -17.15
CA PHE A 26 16.56 -5.02 -16.67
C PHE A 26 17.00 -5.97 -15.57
N LEU A 27 18.29 -6.24 -15.48
CA LEU A 27 18.84 -6.99 -14.37
C LEU A 27 18.76 -6.15 -13.09
N LEU A 28 18.22 -6.72 -12.03
CA LEU A 28 18.09 -6.03 -10.74
C LEU A 28 19.47 -5.62 -10.17
N SER A 29 20.52 -6.42 -10.41
CA SER A 29 21.88 -6.15 -9.94
C SER A 29 22.51 -4.90 -10.57
N SER A 30 22.25 -4.64 -11.85
CA SER A 30 22.96 -3.63 -12.64
C SER A 30 22.26 -2.28 -12.76
N ILE A 31 21.00 -2.15 -12.29
CA ILE A 31 20.22 -0.92 -12.44
C ILE A 31 20.09 -0.15 -11.12
N THR A 32 20.27 1.17 -11.15
CA THR A 32 20.08 2.07 -10.00
C THR A 32 18.66 2.57 -9.88
N ILE A 33 18.27 3.09 -8.70
CA ILE A 33 16.94 3.69 -8.50
C ILE A 33 16.69 4.91 -9.40
N LYS A 34 17.74 5.72 -9.65
CA LYS A 34 17.61 6.88 -10.56
C LYS A 34 17.29 6.44 -11.99
N GLU A 35 17.97 5.40 -12.47
CA GLU A 35 17.70 4.81 -13.79
C GLU A 35 16.32 4.15 -13.85
N ILE A 36 15.92 3.39 -12.82
CA ILE A 36 14.57 2.81 -12.72
C ILE A 36 13.51 3.90 -12.89
N VAL A 37 13.62 5.01 -12.16
CA VAL A 37 12.65 6.11 -12.25
C VAL A 37 12.70 6.79 -13.62
N LYS A 38 13.89 6.95 -14.22
CA LYS A 38 14.04 7.48 -15.59
C LYS A 38 13.37 6.57 -16.62
N LYS A 39 13.61 5.26 -16.55
CA LYS A 39 12.98 4.26 -17.44
C LYS A 39 11.46 4.21 -17.28
N LEU A 40 10.94 4.35 -16.05
CA LEU A 40 9.50 4.40 -15.80
C LEU A 40 8.81 5.64 -16.39
N LYS A 41 9.50 6.77 -16.52
CA LYS A 41 8.92 7.94 -17.19
C LYS A 41 8.67 7.71 -18.69
N LEU A 42 9.41 6.80 -19.28
CA LEU A 42 9.29 6.42 -20.70
C LEU A 42 8.37 5.20 -20.91
N ASN A 43 8.04 4.49 -19.81
CA ASN A 43 7.27 3.25 -19.86
C ASN A 43 6.37 3.13 -18.66
N ASP A 44 5.11 2.80 -18.83
CA ASP A 44 4.16 2.62 -17.73
C ASP A 44 4.52 1.46 -16.79
N LYS A 45 5.30 0.51 -17.28
CA LYS A 45 5.73 -0.69 -16.58
C LYS A 45 7.12 -1.13 -17.04
N ILE A 46 7.96 -1.53 -16.07
CA ILE A 46 9.25 -2.19 -16.31
C ILE A 46 9.34 -3.47 -15.50
N PHE A 47 10.24 -4.36 -15.92
CA PHE A 47 10.53 -5.62 -15.25
C PHE A 47 11.96 -5.58 -14.70
N LEU A 48 12.13 -5.98 -13.44
CA LEU A 48 13.44 -6.17 -12.83
C LEU A 48 13.62 -7.64 -12.54
N TYR A 49 14.56 -8.25 -13.22
CA TYR A 49 14.85 -9.67 -13.12
C TYR A 49 15.97 -9.94 -12.12
N HIS A 50 15.77 -10.98 -11.33
CA HIS A 50 16.80 -11.59 -10.47
C HIS A 50 16.62 -13.11 -10.49
N PRO A 51 17.69 -13.92 -10.74
CA PRO A 51 17.56 -15.37 -10.93
C PRO A 51 17.02 -16.09 -9.68
N ASN A 52 17.34 -15.60 -8.49
CA ASN A 52 16.91 -16.19 -7.24
C ASN A 52 15.63 -15.51 -6.71
N LYS A 53 14.50 -16.25 -6.78
CA LYS A 53 13.18 -15.78 -6.31
C LYS A 53 13.18 -15.40 -4.82
N LYS A 54 13.90 -16.13 -3.95
CA LYS A 54 13.94 -15.87 -2.51
C LYS A 54 14.71 -14.59 -2.18
N LYS A 55 15.72 -14.21 -2.99
CA LYS A 55 16.53 -12.99 -2.82
C LYS A 55 15.92 -11.75 -3.47
N LEU A 56 14.99 -11.91 -4.39
CA LEU A 56 14.43 -10.86 -5.27
C LEU A 56 14.01 -9.58 -4.51
N LEU A 57 13.15 -9.70 -3.52
CA LEU A 57 12.68 -8.57 -2.74
C LEU A 57 13.78 -8.00 -1.82
N LYS A 58 14.59 -8.87 -1.22
CA LYS A 58 15.72 -8.46 -0.36
C LYS A 58 16.73 -7.61 -1.13
N GLU A 59 17.14 -8.05 -2.32
CA GLU A 59 18.08 -7.31 -3.17
C GLU A 59 17.49 -5.98 -3.67
N PHE A 60 16.19 -5.95 -3.96
CA PHE A 60 15.52 -4.71 -4.30
C PHE A 60 15.50 -3.72 -3.11
N LYS A 61 15.19 -4.19 -1.91
CA LYS A 61 15.17 -3.37 -0.69
C LYS A 61 16.53 -2.74 -0.37
N LYS A 62 17.65 -3.38 -0.69
CA LYS A 62 18.99 -2.80 -0.49
C LYS A 62 19.23 -1.52 -1.29
N LYS A 63 18.48 -1.28 -2.36
CA LYS A 63 18.63 -0.08 -3.22
C LYS A 63 18.01 1.19 -2.62
N LEU A 64 17.19 1.07 -1.57
CA LEU A 64 16.39 2.16 -1.00
C LEU A 64 16.30 2.03 0.52
N LYS A 65 16.28 3.16 1.23
CA LYS A 65 15.84 3.15 2.63
C LYS A 65 14.37 2.78 2.68
N THR A 66 13.99 1.86 3.57
CA THR A 66 12.60 1.42 3.74
C THR A 66 11.93 2.21 4.87
N ILE A 67 10.72 2.69 4.61
CA ILE A 67 9.80 3.21 5.60
C ILE A 67 8.71 2.16 5.77
N VAL A 68 8.64 1.57 6.95
CA VAL A 68 7.59 0.61 7.30
C VAL A 68 6.35 1.37 7.73
N ALA A 69 5.20 0.94 7.21
CA ALA A 69 3.89 1.44 7.55
C ALA A 69 2.92 0.28 7.73
N ALA A 70 1.84 0.50 8.47
CA ALA A 70 0.78 -0.47 8.56
C ALA A 70 -0.60 0.21 8.63
N GLY A 71 -1.64 -0.54 8.35
CA GLY A 71 -3.00 -0.07 8.40
C GLY A 71 -4.03 -1.16 8.19
N GLY A 72 -5.30 -0.79 8.06
CA GLY A 72 -6.39 -1.74 8.07
C GLY A 72 -7.43 -1.58 6.98
N ILE A 73 -7.98 -2.72 6.56
CA ILE A 73 -9.29 -2.81 5.90
C ILE A 73 -10.28 -3.14 7.00
N VAL A 74 -10.90 -2.10 7.56
CA VAL A 74 -11.81 -2.24 8.70
C VAL A 74 -13.22 -2.46 8.18
N LYS A 75 -13.86 -3.54 8.61
CA LYS A 75 -15.25 -3.88 8.27
C LYS A 75 -16.13 -3.77 9.53
N ASN A 76 -17.31 -3.17 9.40
CA ASN A 76 -18.32 -3.15 10.47
C ASN A 76 -19.36 -4.28 10.32
N ASP A 77 -20.28 -4.38 11.28
CA ASP A 77 -21.33 -5.41 11.29
C ASP A 77 -22.34 -5.27 10.12
N GLU A 78 -22.42 -4.07 9.52
CA GLU A 78 -23.25 -3.79 8.33
C GLU A 78 -22.51 -4.11 7.01
N ASN A 79 -21.36 -4.81 7.06
CA ASN A 79 -20.49 -5.10 5.91
C ASN A 79 -20.00 -3.85 5.16
N GLN A 80 -19.89 -2.70 5.83
CA GLN A 80 -19.29 -1.49 5.27
C GLN A 80 -17.80 -1.46 5.59
N ILE A 81 -17.02 -0.80 4.72
CA ILE A 81 -15.57 -0.63 4.85
C ILE A 81 -15.29 0.82 5.27
N LEU A 82 -14.36 1.01 6.21
CA LEU A 82 -13.92 2.32 6.67
C LEU A 82 -12.93 2.94 5.69
N PHE A 83 -13.24 4.15 5.24
CA PHE A 83 -12.38 4.93 4.36
C PHE A 83 -12.07 6.30 4.96
N ILE A 84 -10.89 6.81 4.65
CA ILE A 84 -10.47 8.19 4.88
C ILE A 84 -10.45 8.95 3.55
N PHE A 85 -10.74 10.25 3.55
CA PHE A 85 -10.63 11.11 2.37
C PHE A 85 -9.50 12.10 2.56
N ARG A 86 -8.45 11.98 1.74
CA ARG A 86 -7.28 12.86 1.75
C ARG A 86 -6.70 13.07 0.35
N LYS A 87 -6.06 14.21 0.12
CA LYS A 87 -5.45 14.54 -1.19
C LYS A 87 -6.41 14.34 -2.36
N GLY A 88 -7.72 14.68 -2.16
CA GLY A 88 -8.75 14.57 -3.18
C GLY A 88 -9.23 13.13 -3.51
N LYS A 89 -8.84 12.12 -2.71
CA LYS A 89 -9.20 10.71 -2.94
C LYS A 89 -9.58 9.99 -1.67
N TRP A 90 -10.42 8.97 -1.82
CA TRP A 90 -10.63 7.98 -0.78
C TRP A 90 -9.42 7.07 -0.67
N ASP A 91 -9.02 6.77 0.56
CA ASP A 91 -7.87 5.95 0.93
C ASP A 91 -8.25 5.03 2.10
N LEU A 92 -7.43 4.04 2.40
CA LEU A 92 -7.56 3.22 3.60
C LEU A 92 -6.67 3.80 4.70
N PRO A 93 -7.11 3.75 5.98
CA PRO A 93 -6.33 4.29 7.10
C PRO A 93 -5.05 3.50 7.33
N LYS A 94 -3.91 4.20 7.48
CA LYS A 94 -2.56 3.64 7.63
C LYS A 94 -1.52 4.73 7.88
N GLY A 95 -0.55 4.45 8.70
CA GLY A 95 0.55 5.35 8.90
C GLY A 95 1.88 4.65 9.17
N LYS A 96 2.85 5.39 9.66
CA LYS A 96 4.22 4.92 9.87
C LYS A 96 4.32 4.16 11.19
N ILE A 97 5.02 3.03 11.17
CA ILE A 97 5.37 2.29 12.39
C ILE A 97 6.44 3.05 13.16
N GLU A 98 6.24 3.20 14.45
CA GLU A 98 7.17 3.87 15.36
C GLU A 98 8.36 2.96 15.70
N LYS A 99 9.40 3.55 16.28
CA LYS A 99 10.58 2.80 16.71
C LYS A 99 10.19 1.84 17.84
N ASN A 100 10.56 0.55 17.68
CA ASN A 100 10.27 -0.52 18.64
C ASN A 100 8.77 -0.89 18.76
N GLU A 101 7.92 -0.40 17.88
CA GLU A 101 6.51 -0.75 17.82
C GLU A 101 6.32 -2.04 16.99
N LYS A 102 5.45 -2.95 17.46
CA LYS A 102 5.02 -4.09 16.66
C LYS A 102 4.14 -3.63 15.50
N ILE A 103 4.24 -4.29 14.36
CA ILE A 103 3.57 -3.85 13.13
C ILE A 103 2.04 -3.90 13.26
N ASP A 104 1.51 -4.89 13.95
CA ASP A 104 0.08 -5.06 14.21
C ASP A 104 -0.46 -4.01 15.21
N ASP A 105 0.30 -3.73 16.29
CA ASP A 105 -0.04 -2.67 17.23
C ASP A 105 -0.08 -1.30 16.54
N GLY A 106 0.94 -1.01 15.72
CA GLY A 106 0.99 0.21 14.92
C GLY A 106 -0.14 0.30 13.90
N ALA A 107 -0.56 -0.81 13.31
CA ALA A 107 -1.71 -0.82 12.42
C ALA A 107 -3.00 -0.44 13.15
N LEU A 108 -3.22 -0.93 14.37
CA LEU A 108 -4.36 -0.56 15.21
C LEU A 108 -4.31 0.92 15.60
N ARG A 109 -3.15 1.38 16.13
CA ARG A 109 -2.94 2.77 16.52
C ARG A 109 -3.25 3.73 15.39
N GLU A 110 -2.66 3.53 14.22
CA GLU A 110 -2.84 4.38 13.06
C GLU A 110 -4.30 4.44 12.58
N VAL A 111 -4.98 3.30 12.56
CA VAL A 111 -6.42 3.26 12.21
C VAL A 111 -7.24 4.07 13.21
N ILE A 112 -6.96 3.94 14.51
CA ILE A 112 -7.67 4.67 15.56
C ILE A 112 -7.39 6.19 15.48
N GLU A 113 -6.13 6.58 15.31
CA GLU A 113 -5.71 7.98 15.22
C GLU A 113 -6.31 8.68 13.99
N GLU A 114 -6.19 8.05 12.80
CA GLU A 114 -6.68 8.63 11.55
C GLU A 114 -8.21 8.74 11.46
N THR A 115 -8.94 7.88 12.21
CA THR A 115 -10.40 7.73 12.02
C THR A 115 -11.26 8.00 13.25
N GLY A 116 -10.67 7.93 14.44
CA GLY A 116 -11.41 8.00 15.71
C GLY A 116 -12.30 6.79 15.98
N VAL A 117 -12.17 5.71 15.18
CA VAL A 117 -12.90 4.46 15.41
C VAL A 117 -12.44 3.82 16.72
N LYS A 118 -13.38 3.21 17.45
CA LYS A 118 -13.10 2.45 18.68
C LYS A 118 -13.59 1.01 18.54
N LYS A 119 -13.35 0.17 19.56
CA LYS A 119 -13.79 -1.23 19.58
C LYS A 119 -13.36 -1.98 18.32
N ILE A 120 -12.09 -1.84 17.94
CA ILE A 120 -11.49 -2.43 16.75
C ILE A 120 -10.61 -3.62 17.14
N LYS A 121 -10.65 -4.68 16.34
CA LYS A 121 -9.81 -5.87 16.50
C LYS A 121 -9.20 -6.28 15.17
N ILE A 122 -7.94 -6.70 15.19
CA ILE A 122 -7.33 -7.38 14.05
C ILE A 122 -7.93 -8.77 13.93
N ASP A 123 -8.35 -9.11 12.71
CA ASP A 123 -8.78 -10.45 12.34
C ASP A 123 -7.55 -11.28 11.87
N ARG A 124 -6.82 -10.75 10.88
CA ARG A 124 -5.59 -11.37 10.37
C ARG A 124 -4.76 -10.41 9.52
N PHE A 125 -3.49 -10.75 9.33
CA PHE A 125 -2.68 -10.17 8.26
C PHE A 125 -3.32 -10.47 6.90
N PHE A 126 -3.27 -9.49 5.98
CA PHE A 126 -3.89 -9.61 4.67
C PHE A 126 -2.87 -9.61 3.53
N ASP A 127 -2.07 -8.56 3.41
CA ASP A 127 -1.10 -8.41 2.32
C ASP A 127 -0.09 -7.29 2.62
N THR A 128 0.96 -7.18 1.79
CA THR A 128 1.92 -6.09 1.83
C THR A 128 2.00 -5.39 0.48
N THR A 129 1.95 -4.06 0.48
CA THR A 129 2.16 -3.25 -0.72
C THR A 129 3.46 -2.45 -0.65
N TYR A 130 4.07 -2.25 -1.81
CA TYR A 130 5.35 -1.56 -1.97
C TYR A 130 5.18 -0.34 -2.88
N HIS A 131 5.63 0.81 -2.41
CA HIS A 131 5.53 2.07 -3.14
C HIS A 131 6.81 2.88 -2.99
N ILE A 132 7.42 3.31 -4.09
CA ILE A 132 8.54 4.26 -4.06
C ILE A 132 7.95 5.67 -3.92
N ILE A 133 8.36 6.37 -2.87
CA ILE A 133 8.04 7.76 -2.63
C ILE A 133 9.30 8.61 -2.75
N LYS A 134 9.16 9.85 -3.22
CA LYS A 134 10.24 10.83 -3.26
C LYS A 134 9.97 11.89 -2.20
N THR A 135 10.94 12.13 -1.32
CA THR A 135 10.93 13.23 -0.38
C THR A 135 12.14 14.12 -0.70
N GLN A 136 11.92 15.41 -0.89
CA GLN A 136 12.99 16.36 -1.25
C GLN A 136 13.96 15.80 -2.30
N LYS A 137 15.14 15.28 -1.90
CA LYS A 137 16.19 14.79 -2.79
C LYS A 137 16.34 13.26 -2.83
N GLN A 138 15.60 12.50 -2.00
CA GLN A 138 15.81 11.06 -1.81
C GLN A 138 14.55 10.24 -2.11
N TYR A 139 14.77 9.02 -2.64
CA TYR A 139 13.73 8.01 -2.82
C TYR A 139 13.73 7.05 -1.63
N PHE A 140 12.52 6.67 -1.19
CA PHE A 140 12.28 5.68 -0.14
C PHE A 140 11.34 4.61 -0.66
N LEU A 141 11.51 3.40 -0.17
CA LEU A 141 10.53 2.33 -0.33
C LEU A 141 9.55 2.38 0.84
N LYS A 142 8.30 2.77 0.60
CA LYS A 142 7.23 2.62 1.60
C LYS A 142 6.67 1.22 1.48
N GLU A 143 6.89 0.39 2.51
CA GLU A 143 6.34 -0.94 2.70
C GLU A 143 5.16 -0.84 3.64
N THR A 144 3.96 -1.15 3.16
CA THR A 144 2.74 -1.04 3.97
C THR A 144 2.13 -2.41 4.21
N HIS A 145 2.05 -2.81 5.47
CA HIS A 145 1.41 -4.04 5.94
C HIS A 145 -0.07 -3.78 6.17
N TRP A 146 -0.91 -4.59 5.54
CA TRP A 146 -2.36 -4.47 5.62
C TRP A 146 -2.97 -5.59 6.43
N TYR A 147 -3.88 -5.22 7.33
CA TYR A 147 -4.61 -6.16 8.16
C TYR A 147 -6.11 -6.08 7.87
N LYS A 148 -6.79 -7.21 7.89
CA LYS A 148 -8.25 -7.25 8.02
C LYS A 148 -8.60 -6.98 9.46
N MET A 149 -9.54 -6.07 9.66
CA MET A 149 -9.97 -5.64 10.97
C MET A 149 -11.50 -5.60 11.03
N LYS A 150 -12.04 -5.77 12.23
CA LYS A 150 -13.48 -5.68 12.52
C LYS A 150 -13.73 -4.63 13.60
N SER A 151 -14.84 -3.90 13.49
CA SER A 151 -15.27 -2.96 14.51
C SER A 151 -16.80 -2.90 14.54
N ASN A 152 -17.38 -2.94 15.74
CA ASN A 152 -18.80 -2.70 15.97
C ASN A 152 -19.08 -1.27 16.45
N TYR A 153 -18.16 -0.34 16.19
CA TYR A 153 -18.27 1.05 16.63
C TYR A 153 -19.35 1.81 15.85
N LYS A 154 -20.36 2.32 16.57
CA LYS A 154 -21.46 3.14 16.03
C LYS A 154 -21.34 4.63 16.39
N GLY A 155 -20.24 5.01 17.05
CA GLY A 155 -20.02 6.40 17.49
C GLY A 155 -19.53 7.30 16.35
N LYS A 156 -19.33 8.57 16.70
CA LYS A 156 -18.86 9.60 15.76
C LYS A 156 -17.41 9.37 15.34
N LEU A 157 -17.16 9.21 14.06
CA LEU A 157 -15.83 9.15 13.46
C LEU A 157 -15.18 10.55 13.48
N LYS A 158 -13.86 10.60 13.73
CA LYS A 158 -13.10 11.84 13.85
C LYS A 158 -11.87 11.79 12.93
N PRO A 159 -11.86 12.56 11.81
CA PRO A 159 -10.70 12.62 10.93
C PRO A 159 -9.51 13.31 11.61
N GLN A 160 -8.32 12.74 11.50
CA GLN A 160 -7.07 13.35 11.97
C GLN A 160 -6.65 14.46 10.98
N LYS A 161 -7.01 15.70 11.28
CA LYS A 161 -6.78 16.85 10.39
C LYS A 161 -5.29 17.14 10.15
N SER A 162 -4.42 16.87 11.14
CA SER A 162 -2.96 17.03 11.03
C SER A 162 -2.34 16.18 9.91
N GLU A 163 -2.93 15.02 9.57
CA GLU A 163 -2.53 14.14 8.46
C GLU A 163 -3.23 14.51 7.12
N GLY A 164 -3.91 15.66 7.08
CA GLY A 164 -4.62 16.13 5.89
C GLY A 164 -5.88 15.33 5.58
N ILE A 165 -6.41 14.58 6.54
CA ILE A 165 -7.65 13.80 6.40
C ILE A 165 -8.84 14.76 6.58
N ARG A 166 -9.65 14.87 5.52
CA ARG A 166 -10.81 15.76 5.49
C ARG A 166 -12.11 15.10 5.92
N SER A 167 -12.21 13.77 5.72
CA SER A 167 -13.41 13.00 6.05
C SER A 167 -13.07 11.55 6.32
N VAL A 168 -13.86 10.94 7.20
CA VAL A 168 -13.85 9.49 7.49
C VAL A 168 -15.28 8.98 7.35
N ARG A 169 -15.48 7.90 6.60
CA ARG A 169 -16.82 7.35 6.37
C ARG A 169 -16.80 5.82 6.22
N TRP A 170 -17.83 5.19 6.72
CA TRP A 170 -18.21 3.84 6.34
C TRP A 170 -18.80 3.85 4.94
N LYS A 171 -18.38 2.93 4.09
CA LYS A 171 -18.78 2.80 2.69
C LYS A 171 -19.25 1.38 2.38
N LYS A 172 -20.42 1.25 1.74
CA LYS A 172 -20.94 -0.03 1.29
C LYS A 172 -20.01 -0.68 0.26
N ILE A 173 -20.08 -2.00 0.12
CA ILE A 173 -19.24 -2.75 -0.86
C ILE A 173 -19.40 -2.20 -2.29
N LYS A 174 -20.61 -1.81 -2.70
CA LYS A 174 -20.86 -1.19 -4.01
C LYS A 174 -20.05 0.09 -4.18
N GLU A 175 -20.02 0.97 -3.16
CA GLU A 175 -19.22 2.21 -3.18
C GLU A 175 -17.71 1.92 -3.18
N ALA A 176 -17.27 0.89 -2.43
CA ALA A 176 -15.86 0.47 -2.43
C ALA A 176 -15.39 -0.02 -3.81
N LYS A 177 -16.26 -0.69 -4.59
CA LYS A 177 -16.01 -1.09 -5.98
C LYS A 177 -15.79 0.14 -6.89
N GLU A 178 -16.52 1.24 -6.68
CA GLU A 178 -16.30 2.49 -7.42
C GLU A 178 -15.06 3.27 -6.94
N ILE A 179 -14.84 3.34 -5.63
CA ILE A 179 -13.64 3.92 -5.03
C ILE A 179 -12.38 3.27 -5.58
N LYS A 180 -12.36 1.94 -5.71
CA LYS A 180 -11.24 1.17 -6.27
C LYS A 180 -10.77 1.70 -7.63
N LYS A 181 -11.67 2.20 -8.46
CA LYS A 181 -11.35 2.73 -9.80
C LYS A 181 -10.63 4.09 -9.75
N LYS A 182 -10.87 4.88 -8.72
CA LYS A 182 -10.48 6.31 -8.62
C LYS A 182 -9.45 6.61 -7.52
N THR A 183 -9.06 5.61 -6.72
CA THR A 183 -8.13 5.75 -5.60
C THR A 183 -6.64 5.66 -6.02
N PHE A 184 -5.73 5.67 -5.03
CA PHE A 184 -4.30 5.43 -5.24
C PHE A 184 -4.05 4.00 -5.71
N ARG A 185 -3.03 3.80 -6.55
CA ARG A 185 -2.77 2.50 -7.20
C ARG A 185 -2.57 1.34 -6.21
N ASN A 186 -1.81 1.56 -5.15
CA ASN A 186 -1.61 0.57 -4.09
C ASN A 186 -2.92 0.21 -3.39
N ILE A 187 -3.80 1.19 -3.12
CA ILE A 187 -5.11 0.96 -2.51
C ILE A 187 -6.05 0.22 -3.47
N SER A 188 -6.03 0.60 -4.75
CA SER A 188 -6.80 -0.08 -5.80
C SER A 188 -6.48 -1.58 -5.84
N ILE A 189 -5.22 -1.98 -5.66
CA ILE A 189 -4.80 -3.39 -5.66
C ILE A 189 -5.28 -4.10 -4.40
N ILE A 190 -5.07 -3.51 -3.23
CA ILE A 190 -5.56 -4.07 -1.97
C ILE A 190 -7.07 -4.27 -2.02
N LEU A 191 -7.82 -3.27 -2.47
CA LEU A 191 -9.26 -3.39 -2.65
C LEU A 191 -9.64 -4.43 -3.72
N SER A 192 -8.86 -4.55 -4.81
CA SER A 192 -9.12 -5.56 -5.84
C SER A 192 -8.98 -6.98 -5.32
N THR A 193 -8.03 -7.24 -4.41
CA THR A 193 -7.86 -8.55 -3.77
C THR A 193 -8.96 -8.77 -2.73
N TYR A 194 -9.22 -7.78 -1.89
CA TYR A 194 -10.21 -7.88 -0.81
C TYR A 194 -11.64 -8.06 -1.33
N LEU A 195 -12.02 -7.30 -2.36
CA LEU A 195 -13.38 -7.31 -2.91
C LEU A 195 -13.71 -8.56 -3.75
N LYS A 196 -12.76 -9.48 -3.95
CA LYS A 196 -13.04 -10.81 -4.53
C LYS A 196 -13.74 -11.75 -3.55
N GLU A 197 -13.77 -11.39 -2.28
CA GLU A 197 -14.45 -12.18 -1.23
C GLU A 197 -15.96 -11.88 -1.17
N PHE A 198 -16.44 -10.92 -2.01
CA PHE A 198 -17.83 -10.48 -2.13
C PHE A 198 -18.28 -10.46 -3.61
#